data_d36b824210360fc28676bc775e83987d
#
_entry.id   d36b824210360fc28676bc775e83987d
#
_cell.length_a   1.000
_cell.length_b   1.000
_cell.length_c   1.000
_cell.angle_alpha   90.00
_cell.angle_beta   90.00
_cell.angle_gamma   90.00
#
_symmetry.space_group_name_H-M   'P 1'
#
loop_
_entity.id
_entity.type
_entity.pdbx_description
1 polymer ?
#
loop_
_entity_poly.entity_id
_entity_poly.type
_entity_poly.pdbx_seq_one_letter_code
_entity_poly.pdbx_strand_id
1 'polypeptide(L)'
;NGLEFEEDCMIIPIDSTPKTGSSYCENYDVMFDRGVDFLVVINGKNNSRVVVQERYEALRSTYAEEVYNFNTYAQEYIPDANSPEFVNIDLLLSMGLPVEDLYRAKEATTFETGKLTFGNANPEAENFNSLADFICRGDDIEVKIPWQLLNFADPSRMEILDDYYDGNYGVDYMNIDQMYVGIGDTSLEGRMYLSEVELKGWKDKVT
;
A
#
# COMPACT_ATOMS: atom_id res chain seq x y z
N ASN A 1 20.72 -1.05 20.68
CA ASN A 1 21.49 -0.54 19.54
C ASN A 1 20.45 -0.05 18.55
N GLY A 2 20.52 1.25 18.17
CA GLY A 2 19.58 1.83 17.22
C GLY A 2 19.70 1.15 15.85
N LEU A 3 18.58 1.13 15.09
CA LEU A 3 18.58 0.74 13.69
C LEU A 3 19.59 1.59 12.92
N GLU A 4 20.51 0.97 12.22
CA GLU A 4 21.37 1.67 11.27
C GLU A 4 20.52 1.97 10.02
N PHE A 5 19.81 3.08 10.05
CA PHE A 5 18.78 3.52 9.11
C PHE A 5 19.11 3.35 7.62
N GLU A 6 20.39 3.37 7.25
CA GLU A 6 20.84 3.17 5.86
C GLU A 6 21.15 1.70 5.54
N GLU A 7 21.22 0.81 6.55
CA GLU A 7 21.60 -0.60 6.39
C GLU A 7 20.44 -1.55 6.75
N ASP A 8 19.59 -1.15 7.70
CA ASP A 8 18.49 -1.97 8.18
C ASP A 8 17.19 -1.68 7.38
N CYS A 9 16.48 -2.72 7.02
CA CYS A 9 15.16 -2.62 6.40
C CYS A 9 14.09 -2.96 7.44
N MET A 10 13.42 -1.93 7.96
CA MET A 10 12.28 -2.10 8.85
C MET A 10 11.00 -2.32 8.05
N ILE A 11 10.18 -3.26 8.49
CA ILE A 11 8.90 -3.60 7.88
C ILE A 11 7.78 -3.41 8.91
N ILE A 12 6.75 -2.67 8.50
CA ILE A 12 5.50 -2.51 9.25
C ILE A 12 4.39 -3.17 8.43
N PRO A 13 4.05 -4.44 8.73
CA PRO A 13 2.94 -5.12 8.09
C PRO A 13 1.60 -4.57 8.60
N ILE A 14 0.65 -4.41 7.68
CA ILE A 14 -0.71 -3.93 7.94
C ILE A 14 -1.69 -4.89 7.30
N ASP A 15 -2.64 -5.38 8.10
CA ASP A 15 -3.81 -6.13 7.66
C ASP A 15 -5.03 -5.25 7.92
N SER A 16 -5.66 -4.80 6.86
CA SER A 16 -6.85 -3.95 6.88
C SER A 16 -8.06 -4.60 6.23
N THR A 17 -7.87 -5.68 5.45
CA THR A 17 -8.93 -6.34 4.70
C THR A 17 -9.24 -7.72 5.28
N PRO A 18 -10.43 -7.96 5.84
CA PRO A 18 -10.73 -9.23 6.53
C PRO A 18 -10.87 -10.45 5.61
N LYS A 19 -10.90 -10.27 4.29
CA LYS A 19 -11.18 -11.35 3.33
C LYS A 19 -9.95 -12.10 2.84
N THR A 20 -8.86 -11.41 2.63
CA THR A 20 -7.67 -11.92 1.93
C THR A 20 -6.40 -11.39 2.60
N GLY A 21 -5.28 -11.51 1.95
CA GLY A 21 -3.99 -11.07 2.44
C GLY A 21 -3.00 -12.23 2.51
N SER A 22 -1.72 -11.93 2.49
CA SER A 22 -0.67 -12.94 2.51
C SER A 22 0.01 -13.08 3.87
N SER A 23 0.24 -14.31 4.29
CA SER A 23 1.07 -14.60 5.48
C SER A 23 2.57 -14.68 5.18
N TYR A 24 2.98 -14.42 3.94
CA TYR A 24 4.36 -14.42 3.50
C TYR A 24 4.60 -13.36 2.42
N CYS A 25 5.70 -12.64 2.51
CA CYS A 25 6.15 -11.72 1.48
C CYS A 25 7.47 -12.25 0.88
N GLU A 26 7.44 -12.64 -0.39
CA GLU A 26 8.62 -13.19 -1.06
C GLU A 26 9.68 -12.13 -1.36
N ASN A 27 9.28 -10.88 -1.60
CA ASN A 27 10.22 -9.79 -1.93
C ASN A 27 11.21 -9.49 -0.79
N TYR A 28 10.79 -9.73 0.46
CA TYR A 28 11.58 -9.44 1.67
C TYR A 28 11.90 -10.69 2.49
N ASP A 29 11.42 -11.88 2.05
CA ASP A 29 11.56 -13.16 2.76
C ASP A 29 11.09 -13.10 4.22
N VAL A 30 9.90 -12.52 4.45
CA VAL A 30 9.32 -12.36 5.79
C VAL A 30 7.96 -13.04 5.91
N MET A 31 7.68 -13.60 7.09
CA MET A 31 6.42 -14.26 7.41
C MET A 31 5.62 -13.47 8.43
N PHE A 32 4.29 -13.62 8.37
CA PHE A 32 3.34 -12.97 9.26
C PHE A 32 2.45 -14.01 9.95
N ASP A 33 1.90 -13.67 11.11
CA ASP A 33 0.98 -14.55 11.85
C ASP A 33 -0.44 -14.54 11.27
N ARG A 34 -0.71 -13.65 10.30
CA ARG A 34 -2.00 -13.47 9.64
C ARG A 34 -1.85 -12.96 8.21
N GLY A 35 -2.96 -12.84 7.48
CA GLY A 35 -2.97 -12.22 6.16
C GLY A 35 -2.63 -10.73 6.25
N VAL A 36 -1.71 -10.27 5.41
CA VAL A 36 -1.22 -8.88 5.34
C VAL A 36 -1.52 -8.34 3.94
N ASP A 37 -2.05 -7.11 3.89
CA ASP A 37 -2.40 -6.44 2.63
C ASP A 37 -1.35 -5.42 2.22
N PHE A 38 -0.75 -4.72 3.19
CA PHE A 38 0.21 -3.65 2.95
C PHE A 38 1.46 -3.81 3.79
N LEU A 39 2.59 -3.39 3.24
CA LEU A 39 3.84 -3.23 3.98
C LEU A 39 4.34 -1.80 3.87
N VAL A 40 4.58 -1.15 5.00
CA VAL A 40 5.41 0.06 5.03
C VAL A 40 6.84 -0.39 5.19
N VAL A 41 7.64 -0.13 4.18
CA VAL A 41 9.05 -0.52 4.13
C VAL A 41 9.91 0.71 4.33
N ILE A 42 10.61 0.79 5.46
CA ILE A 42 11.57 1.86 5.75
C ILE A 42 12.96 1.31 5.44
N ASN A 43 13.53 1.81 4.35
CA ASN A 43 14.83 1.39 3.82
C ASN A 43 15.64 2.60 3.37
N GLY A 44 16.20 3.32 4.32
CA GLY A 44 16.92 4.58 4.10
C GLY A 44 16.03 5.69 3.57
N LYS A 45 16.61 6.84 3.30
CA LYS A 45 15.88 8.07 2.92
C LYS A 45 15.23 8.01 1.54
N ASN A 46 15.76 7.19 0.65
CA ASN A 46 15.39 7.23 -0.77
C ASN A 46 14.64 6.00 -1.26
N ASN A 47 14.66 4.91 -0.49
CA ASN A 47 14.10 3.62 -0.90
C ASN A 47 12.86 3.22 -0.08
N SER A 48 12.45 4.05 0.87
CA SER A 48 11.27 3.80 1.70
C SER A 48 9.97 3.97 0.91
N ARG A 49 9.02 3.05 1.13
CA ARG A 49 7.75 3.02 0.40
C ARG A 49 6.67 2.22 1.11
N VAL A 50 5.43 2.38 0.68
CA VAL A 50 4.35 1.44 0.92
C VAL A 50 4.24 0.53 -0.30
N VAL A 51 4.17 -0.77 -0.05
CA VAL A 51 3.84 -1.78 -1.08
C VAL A 51 2.55 -2.48 -0.70
N VAL A 52 1.85 -3.00 -1.68
CA VAL A 52 0.55 -3.66 -1.51
C VAL A 52 0.62 -5.10 -2.04
N GLN A 53 -0.06 -6.00 -1.36
CA GLN A 53 -0.25 -7.36 -1.89
C GLN A 53 -0.93 -7.26 -3.26
N GLU A 54 -0.42 -7.94 -4.27
CA GLU A 54 -0.75 -7.68 -5.69
C GLU A 54 -2.24 -7.72 -6.02
N ARG A 55 -3.05 -8.48 -5.25
CA ARG A 55 -4.51 -8.55 -5.44
C ARG A 55 -5.21 -7.23 -5.11
N TYR A 56 -4.63 -6.43 -4.22
CA TYR A 56 -5.17 -5.12 -3.82
C TYR A 56 -4.52 -3.93 -4.54
N GLU A 57 -3.69 -4.19 -5.53
CA GLU A 57 -3.14 -3.12 -6.34
C GLU A 57 -4.20 -2.60 -7.33
N ALA A 58 -4.67 -1.38 -7.10
CA ALA A 58 -5.82 -0.80 -7.81
C ALA A 58 -5.60 -0.64 -9.32
N LEU A 59 -4.37 -0.40 -9.76
CA LEU A 59 -4.07 -0.25 -11.17
C LEU A 59 -4.21 -1.56 -11.94
N ARG A 60 -3.79 -2.67 -11.32
CA ARG A 60 -3.95 -4.01 -11.91
C ARG A 60 -5.42 -4.35 -12.10
N SER A 61 -6.27 -4.04 -11.11
CA SER A 61 -7.72 -4.27 -11.22
C SER A 61 -8.37 -3.43 -12.31
N THR A 62 -7.92 -2.19 -12.49
CA THR A 62 -8.40 -1.31 -13.57
C THR A 62 -8.10 -1.89 -14.95
N TYR A 63 -6.98 -2.59 -15.09
CA TYR A 63 -6.67 -3.31 -16.32
C TYR A 63 -7.52 -4.58 -16.52
N ALA A 64 -8.02 -5.16 -15.44
CA ALA A 64 -8.88 -6.34 -15.52
C ALA A 64 -10.32 -6.02 -15.96
N GLU A 65 -10.74 -4.77 -15.88
CA GLU A 65 -12.08 -4.35 -16.21
C GLU A 65 -12.34 -4.34 -17.72
N GLU A 66 -13.37 -5.03 -18.18
CA GLU A 66 -13.78 -5.09 -19.60
C GLU A 66 -14.12 -3.71 -20.20
N VAL A 67 -14.40 -2.72 -19.36
CA VAL A 67 -14.76 -1.36 -19.78
C VAL A 67 -13.65 -0.67 -20.56
N TYR A 68 -12.42 -1.03 -20.27
CA TYR A 68 -11.26 -0.49 -20.98
C TYR A 68 -10.72 -1.53 -21.96
N ASN A 69 -11.41 -1.88 -22.98
CA ASN A 69 -11.00 -2.75 -24.11
C ASN A 69 -9.55 -2.54 -24.64
N PHE A 70 -8.74 -1.83 -23.90
CA PHE A 70 -7.39 -1.39 -24.26
C PHE A 70 -6.31 -2.33 -23.80
N ASN A 71 -6.61 -3.29 -22.91
CA ASN A 71 -5.56 -4.09 -22.34
C ASN A 71 -5.90 -5.57 -22.30
N THR A 72 -5.27 -6.30 -23.20
CA THR A 72 -5.31 -7.76 -23.21
C THR A 72 -4.54 -8.38 -22.04
N TYR A 73 -3.72 -7.61 -21.31
CA TYR A 73 -2.88 -8.15 -20.24
C TYR A 73 -3.65 -8.49 -18.96
N ALA A 74 -4.67 -7.73 -18.67
CA ALA A 74 -5.34 -7.84 -17.40
C ALA A 74 -6.39 -8.95 -17.33
N GLN A 75 -6.93 -9.37 -18.45
CA GLN A 75 -7.91 -10.44 -18.50
C GLN A 75 -7.33 -11.84 -18.29
N GLU A 76 -6.01 -11.98 -18.39
CA GLU A 76 -5.33 -13.28 -18.32
C GLU A 76 -4.84 -13.64 -16.91
N TYR A 77 -4.74 -12.67 -16.00
CA TYR A 77 -4.16 -12.90 -14.68
C TYR A 77 -4.99 -12.25 -13.55
N ILE A 78 -5.59 -13.11 -12.74
CA ILE A 78 -6.21 -12.72 -11.48
C ILE A 78 -5.28 -13.20 -10.37
N PRO A 79 -4.73 -12.28 -9.56
CA PRO A 79 -3.85 -12.66 -8.46
C PRO A 79 -4.54 -13.57 -7.45
N ASP A 80 -3.82 -14.54 -6.90
CA ASP A 80 -4.33 -15.38 -5.83
C ASP A 80 -4.66 -14.52 -4.59
N ALA A 81 -5.72 -14.90 -3.87
CA ALA A 81 -6.18 -14.18 -2.67
C ALA A 81 -5.11 -14.09 -1.56
N ASN A 82 -4.14 -15.00 -1.57
CA ASN A 82 -3.02 -15.08 -0.64
C ASN A 82 -1.65 -15.05 -1.35
N SER A 83 -1.57 -14.42 -2.51
CA SER A 83 -0.32 -14.28 -3.26
C SER A 83 0.77 -13.68 -2.37
N PRO A 84 1.98 -14.25 -2.37
CA PRO A 84 3.11 -13.74 -1.60
C PRO A 84 3.79 -12.52 -2.25
N GLU A 85 3.35 -12.13 -3.44
CA GLU A 85 3.90 -10.98 -4.17
C GLU A 85 3.33 -9.66 -3.64
N PHE A 86 4.22 -8.74 -3.27
CA PHE A 86 3.89 -7.36 -2.93
C PHE A 86 4.49 -6.43 -3.98
N VAL A 87 3.68 -5.51 -4.47
CA VAL A 87 4.03 -4.63 -5.59
C VAL A 87 3.96 -3.16 -5.19
N ASN A 88 4.60 -2.30 -5.98
CA ASN A 88 4.48 -0.86 -5.80
C ASN A 88 3.04 -0.41 -6.04
N ILE A 89 2.64 0.65 -5.34
CA ILE A 89 1.36 1.31 -5.56
C ILE A 89 1.57 2.39 -6.61
N ASP A 90 0.95 2.23 -7.77
CA ASP A 90 1.10 3.11 -8.91
C ASP A 90 -0.21 3.83 -9.26
N LEU A 91 -0.07 5.08 -9.69
CA LEU A 91 -1.14 5.88 -10.30
C LEU A 91 -0.95 5.93 -11.81
N LEU A 92 -2.01 5.69 -12.56
CA LEU A 92 -2.01 5.84 -14.01
C LEU A 92 -2.10 7.33 -14.38
N LEU A 93 -1.05 7.87 -14.97
CA LEU A 93 -1.01 9.27 -15.44
C LEU A 93 -1.55 9.42 -16.87
N SER A 94 -1.29 8.44 -17.72
CA SER A 94 -1.87 8.39 -19.06
C SER A 94 -2.02 6.96 -19.51
N MET A 95 -3.18 6.67 -20.10
CA MET A 95 -3.42 5.39 -20.75
C MET A 95 -2.61 5.28 -22.03
N GLY A 96 -2.04 4.12 -22.29
CA GLY A 96 -1.56 3.77 -23.63
C GLY A 96 -2.75 3.81 -24.59
N LEU A 97 -2.58 4.45 -25.74
CA LEU A 97 -3.58 4.39 -26.78
C LEU A 97 -3.25 3.24 -27.71
N PRO A 98 -4.15 2.26 -27.90
CA PRO A 98 -4.01 1.32 -28.97
C PRO A 98 -4.27 2.09 -30.27
N VAL A 99 -3.23 2.32 -31.02
CA VAL A 99 -3.35 3.01 -32.31
C VAL A 99 -2.99 2.00 -33.38
N GLU A 100 -3.88 1.84 -34.36
CA GLU A 100 -3.58 1.12 -35.61
C GLU A 100 -2.39 1.77 -36.34
N ASP A 101 -2.01 2.97 -35.95
CA ASP A 101 -0.91 3.74 -36.51
C ASP A 101 0.33 3.63 -35.59
N LEU A 102 1.28 2.83 -36.00
CA LEU A 102 2.56 2.54 -35.32
C LEU A 102 3.36 3.80 -34.87
N TYR A 103 3.05 4.95 -35.41
CA TYR A 103 3.73 6.21 -35.07
C TYR A 103 3.14 6.94 -33.85
N ARG A 104 2.02 6.46 -33.28
CA ARG A 104 1.32 7.09 -32.17
C ARG A 104 1.05 6.18 -30.99
N ALA A 105 1.50 4.94 -31.04
CA ALA A 105 1.41 4.03 -29.89
C ALA A 105 2.17 4.67 -28.71
N LYS A 106 1.42 5.11 -27.71
CA LYS A 106 1.98 5.65 -26.48
C LYS A 106 1.78 4.60 -25.40
N GLU A 107 2.87 4.20 -24.77
CA GLU A 107 2.81 3.34 -23.60
C GLU A 107 2.09 4.04 -22.45
N ALA A 108 1.41 3.27 -21.60
CA ALA A 108 0.85 3.78 -20.36
C ALA A 108 1.97 4.37 -19.49
N THR A 109 1.71 5.50 -18.89
CA THR A 109 2.66 6.15 -17.98
C THR A 109 2.10 6.11 -16.59
N THR A 110 2.88 5.55 -15.66
CA THR A 110 2.54 5.45 -14.25
C THR A 110 3.41 6.34 -13.39
N PHE A 111 2.96 6.59 -12.17
CA PHE A 111 3.70 7.28 -11.13
C PHE A 111 3.53 6.49 -9.82
N GLU A 112 4.65 6.10 -9.19
CA GLU A 112 4.66 5.41 -7.91
C GLU A 112 4.19 6.34 -6.79
N THR A 113 2.97 6.10 -6.29
CA THR A 113 2.38 6.87 -5.18
C THR A 113 2.76 6.33 -3.82
N GLY A 114 3.18 5.07 -3.74
CA GLY A 114 3.64 4.41 -2.51
C GLY A 114 5.01 4.88 -2.02
N LYS A 115 5.78 5.61 -2.83
CA LYS A 115 7.10 6.10 -2.43
C LYS A 115 7.02 7.14 -1.32
N LEU A 116 7.76 6.92 -0.23
CA LEU A 116 7.75 7.80 0.94
C LEU A 116 8.87 8.85 0.89
N THR A 117 8.53 10.07 1.29
CA THR A 117 9.43 11.22 1.36
C THR A 117 9.98 11.39 2.76
N PHE A 118 11.30 11.32 2.90
CA PHE A 118 11.97 11.62 4.16
C PHE A 118 11.98 13.11 4.46
N GLY A 119 11.64 13.50 5.67
CA GLY A 119 11.70 14.91 6.09
C GLY A 119 10.92 15.17 7.37
N ASN A 120 10.89 16.42 7.79
CA ASN A 120 10.20 16.86 9.00
C ASN A 120 8.84 17.48 8.67
N ALA A 121 7.76 16.79 9.00
CA ALA A 121 6.39 17.27 8.78
C ALA A 121 5.87 18.21 9.90
N ASN A 122 6.66 18.54 10.92
CA ASN A 122 6.26 19.49 11.96
C ASN A 122 6.30 20.93 11.45
N PRO A 123 5.15 21.63 11.35
CA PRO A 123 5.08 23.01 10.82
C PRO A 123 5.88 24.03 11.62
N GLU A 124 6.19 23.74 12.89
CA GLU A 124 6.97 24.62 13.77
C GLU A 124 8.49 24.39 13.66
N ALA A 125 8.91 23.40 12.90
CA ALA A 125 10.33 23.10 12.74
C ALA A 125 10.97 24.00 11.67
N GLU A 126 12.21 24.40 11.91
CA GLU A 126 12.99 25.23 10.97
C GLU A 126 13.17 24.52 9.60
N ASN A 127 13.30 23.18 9.62
CA ASN A 127 13.45 22.34 8.43
C ASN A 127 12.14 21.68 7.99
N PHE A 128 11.02 22.36 8.18
CA PHE A 128 9.68 21.87 7.78
C PHE A 128 9.60 21.48 6.30
N ASN A 129 9.02 20.30 6.05
CA ASN A 129 8.67 19.84 4.70
C ASN A 129 7.23 19.28 4.73
N SER A 130 6.30 19.97 4.10
CA SER A 130 4.89 19.56 4.05
C SER A 130 4.65 18.25 3.31
N LEU A 131 5.59 17.82 2.48
CA LEU A 131 5.54 16.57 1.70
C LEU A 131 6.21 15.39 2.43
N ALA A 132 6.73 15.61 3.64
CA ALA A 132 7.37 14.54 4.39
C ALA A 132 6.36 13.52 4.89
N ASP A 133 6.68 12.26 4.65
CA ASP A 133 5.90 11.09 5.09
C ASP A 133 6.55 10.43 6.30
N PHE A 134 7.86 10.52 6.46
CA PHE A 134 8.53 9.92 7.60
C PHE A 134 9.80 10.66 8.01
N ILE A 135 10.17 10.49 9.28
CA ILE A 135 11.41 11.00 9.87
C ILE A 135 11.95 10.03 10.92
N CYS A 136 13.27 9.95 11.03
CA CYS A 136 13.96 9.26 12.12
C CYS A 136 14.56 10.28 13.08
N ARG A 137 14.35 10.08 14.40
CA ARG A 137 14.85 10.93 15.47
C ARG A 137 15.46 10.06 16.58
N GLY A 138 16.76 9.84 16.52
CA GLY A 138 17.40 8.87 17.40
C GLY A 138 16.87 7.46 17.13
N ASP A 139 16.28 6.84 18.14
CA ASP A 139 15.71 5.49 18.06
C ASP A 139 14.22 5.48 17.67
N ASP A 140 13.62 6.65 17.43
CA ASP A 140 12.21 6.79 17.07
C ASP A 140 12.04 7.00 15.56
N ILE A 141 11.04 6.35 14.99
CA ILE A 141 10.60 6.57 13.62
C ILE A 141 9.15 7.03 13.66
N GLU A 142 8.88 8.18 13.08
CA GLU A 142 7.54 8.72 12.88
C GLU A 142 7.17 8.55 11.41
N VAL A 143 6.05 7.87 11.14
CA VAL A 143 5.56 7.61 9.78
C VAL A 143 4.12 8.08 9.66
N LYS A 144 3.81 8.81 8.60
CA LYS A 144 2.48 9.30 8.25
C LYS A 144 2.06 8.72 6.91
N ILE A 145 1.09 7.82 6.93
CA ILE A 145 0.56 7.19 5.72
C ILE A 145 -0.82 7.78 5.41
N PRO A 146 -1.05 8.30 4.19
CA PRO A 146 -2.39 8.68 3.75
C PRO A 146 -3.32 7.47 3.71
N TRP A 147 -4.54 7.63 4.20
CA TRP A 147 -5.55 6.57 4.22
C TRP A 147 -5.79 5.95 2.84
N GLN A 148 -5.69 6.75 1.78
CA GLN A 148 -5.88 6.30 0.40
C GLN A 148 -4.83 5.28 -0.05
N LEU A 149 -3.61 5.33 0.50
CA LEU A 149 -2.59 4.31 0.21
C LEU A 149 -2.91 2.95 0.85
N LEU A 150 -3.84 2.91 1.80
CA LEU A 150 -4.33 1.70 2.46
C LEU A 150 -5.75 1.33 1.97
N ASN A 151 -6.12 1.75 0.78
CA ASN A 151 -7.41 1.49 0.13
C ASN A 151 -8.66 1.99 0.89
N PHE A 152 -8.51 2.97 1.79
CA PHE A 152 -9.67 3.60 2.40
C PHE A 152 -10.40 4.50 1.39
N ALA A 153 -11.66 4.19 1.14
CA ALA A 153 -12.55 5.00 0.31
C ALA A 153 -13.14 6.16 1.12
N ASP A 154 -13.59 5.89 2.35
CA ASP A 154 -14.05 6.91 3.30
C ASP A 154 -13.55 6.58 4.72
N PRO A 155 -12.39 7.12 5.12
CA PRO A 155 -11.85 6.83 6.45
C PRO A 155 -12.70 7.40 7.59
N SER A 156 -13.56 8.40 7.35
CA SER A 156 -14.47 8.91 8.37
C SER A 156 -15.55 7.90 8.77
N ARG A 157 -15.84 6.95 7.89
CA ARG A 157 -16.79 5.86 8.06
C ARG A 157 -16.11 4.51 8.27
N MET A 158 -14.79 4.47 8.27
CA MET A 158 -14.01 3.22 8.22
C MET A 158 -14.42 2.33 7.05
N GLU A 159 -14.61 2.94 5.89
CA GLU A 159 -14.99 2.28 4.65
C GLU A 159 -13.77 2.09 3.77
N ILE A 160 -13.49 0.84 3.41
CA ILE A 160 -12.42 0.43 2.52
C ILE A 160 -12.98 -0.09 1.20
N LEU A 161 -12.14 -0.12 0.17
CA LEU A 161 -12.42 -0.86 -1.06
C LEU A 161 -12.42 -2.35 -0.74
N ASP A 162 -13.40 -3.08 -1.27
CA ASP A 162 -13.46 -4.54 -1.19
C ASP A 162 -12.47 -5.19 -2.16
N ASP A 163 -12.43 -6.50 -2.20
CA ASP A 163 -11.62 -7.27 -3.14
C ASP A 163 -11.98 -6.90 -4.60
N TYR A 164 -11.03 -6.34 -5.33
CA TYR A 164 -11.23 -5.87 -6.71
C TYR A 164 -11.70 -6.94 -7.69
N TYR A 165 -11.46 -8.21 -7.39
CA TYR A 165 -11.78 -9.35 -8.25
C TYR A 165 -13.00 -10.14 -7.77
N ASP A 166 -13.61 -9.75 -6.64
CA ASP A 166 -14.83 -10.35 -6.11
C ASP A 166 -16.03 -9.46 -6.44
N GLY A 167 -16.69 -9.74 -7.56
CA GLY A 167 -17.89 -9.01 -7.98
C GLY A 167 -17.60 -7.90 -8.97
N ASN A 168 -17.63 -6.64 -8.55
CA ASN A 168 -17.64 -5.48 -9.45
C ASN A 168 -16.27 -4.80 -9.63
N TYR A 169 -15.18 -5.49 -9.48
CA TYR A 169 -13.82 -5.01 -9.76
C TYR A 169 -13.48 -3.67 -9.08
N GLY A 170 -13.53 -3.62 -7.76
CA GLY A 170 -13.12 -2.46 -6.98
C GLY A 170 -14.17 -1.34 -6.88
N VAL A 171 -15.41 -1.59 -7.26
CA VAL A 171 -16.53 -0.65 -7.08
C VAL A 171 -17.28 -0.91 -5.77
N ASP A 172 -17.05 -2.06 -5.15
CA ASP A 172 -17.69 -2.43 -3.90
C ASP A 172 -16.88 -1.92 -2.71
N TYR A 173 -17.60 -1.67 -1.62
CA TYR A 173 -17.04 -1.15 -0.38
C TYR A 173 -17.45 -2.01 0.79
N MET A 174 -16.60 -2.05 1.82
CA MET A 174 -16.93 -2.68 3.08
C MET A 174 -16.50 -1.81 4.26
N ASN A 175 -17.21 -1.92 5.38
CA ASN A 175 -16.81 -1.26 6.61
C ASN A 175 -15.95 -2.20 7.46
N ILE A 176 -14.94 -1.63 8.09
CA ILE A 176 -14.10 -2.29 9.08
C ILE A 176 -14.14 -1.50 10.40
N ASP A 177 -13.94 -2.16 11.53
CA ASP A 177 -13.86 -1.56 12.86
C ASP A 177 -12.48 -1.73 13.49
N GLN A 178 -11.64 -2.52 12.86
CA GLN A 178 -10.27 -2.80 13.31
C GLN A 178 -9.35 -3.09 12.13
N MET A 179 -8.08 -2.84 12.34
CA MET A 179 -6.99 -3.33 11.51
C MET A 179 -5.89 -3.90 12.40
N TYR A 180 -4.92 -4.55 11.82
CA TYR A 180 -3.81 -5.13 12.58
C TYR A 180 -2.50 -4.60 12.03
N VAL A 181 -1.59 -4.26 12.95
CA VAL A 181 -0.30 -3.66 12.61
C VAL A 181 0.80 -4.39 13.39
N GLY A 182 1.85 -4.71 12.71
CA GLY A 182 3.07 -5.27 13.28
C GLY A 182 4.28 -4.38 13.03
N ILE A 183 5.42 -4.80 13.58
CA ILE A 183 6.71 -4.19 13.31
C ILE A 183 7.79 -5.26 13.37
N GLY A 184 8.75 -5.20 12.48
CA GLY A 184 9.91 -6.06 12.44
C GLY A 184 10.94 -5.57 11.44
N ASP A 185 11.91 -6.38 11.17
CA ASP A 185 12.93 -6.15 10.15
C ASP A 185 13.22 -7.43 9.36
N THR A 186 13.94 -7.32 8.27
CA THR A 186 14.27 -8.44 7.38
C THR A 186 15.26 -9.44 7.97
N SER A 187 15.86 -9.14 9.13
CA SER A 187 16.75 -10.04 9.85
C SER A 187 16.01 -10.94 10.84
N LEU A 188 14.71 -10.72 11.03
CA LEU A 188 13.90 -11.46 12.00
C LEU A 188 13.78 -12.94 11.59
N GLU A 189 14.36 -13.81 12.38
CA GLU A 189 14.12 -15.25 12.24
C GLU A 189 12.73 -15.60 12.78
N GLY A 190 11.83 -16.01 11.88
CA GLY A 190 10.49 -16.45 12.25
C GLY A 190 9.40 -15.59 11.66
N ARG A 191 8.37 -15.30 12.47
CA ARG A 191 7.13 -14.67 12.03
C ARG A 191 6.90 -13.37 12.77
N MET A 192 6.54 -12.31 12.02
CA MET A 192 6.07 -11.06 12.61
C MET A 192 4.63 -11.24 13.14
N TYR A 193 4.38 -10.71 14.33
CA TYR A 193 3.07 -10.73 14.96
C TYR A 193 2.43 -9.35 14.86
N LEU A 194 1.17 -9.32 14.44
CA LEU A 194 0.39 -8.10 14.33
C LEU A 194 -0.55 -7.96 15.53
N SER A 195 -0.66 -6.74 16.02
CA SER A 195 -1.58 -6.37 17.10
C SER A 195 -2.77 -5.63 16.55
N GLU A 196 -3.93 -5.86 17.17
CA GLU A 196 -5.16 -5.17 16.82
C GLU A 196 -5.09 -3.68 17.12
N VAL A 197 -5.58 -2.89 16.18
CA VAL A 197 -5.82 -1.45 16.29
C VAL A 197 -7.29 -1.18 16.03
N GLU A 198 -8.02 -0.80 17.10
CA GLU A 198 -9.43 -0.41 16.99
C GLU A 198 -9.56 0.90 16.20
N LEU A 199 -10.39 0.90 15.16
CA LEU A 199 -10.67 2.06 14.33
C LEU A 199 -11.99 2.73 14.77
N LYS A 200 -11.99 4.06 14.81
CA LYS A 200 -13.18 4.85 15.19
C LYS A 200 -13.49 5.87 14.12
N GLY A 201 -14.65 5.74 13.53
CA GLY A 201 -15.20 6.76 12.65
C GLY A 201 -15.33 8.12 13.36
N TRP A 202 -15.22 9.20 12.61
CA TRP A 202 -15.30 10.58 13.16
C TRP A 202 -16.47 11.39 12.58
N LYS A 203 -17.46 10.72 11.96
CA LYS A 203 -18.66 11.34 11.39
C LYS A 203 -19.38 12.30 12.35
N ASP A 204 -19.39 11.95 13.64
CA ASP A 204 -20.17 12.66 14.65
C ASP A 204 -19.37 13.78 15.35
N LYS A 205 -18.15 14.07 14.89
CA LYS A 205 -17.28 15.08 15.53
C LYS A 205 -17.17 16.40 14.76
N VAL A 206 -17.82 16.51 13.61
CA VAL A 206 -17.85 17.74 12.81
C VAL A 206 -19.22 18.39 12.97
N THR A 207 -19.46 18.98 14.14
CA THR A 207 -20.52 19.96 14.39
C THR A 207 -19.91 21.29 14.75
#